data_28fa152f10a09ea8194cbe72437f97be
#
_entry.id   28fa152f10a09ea8194cbe72437f97be
#
_cell.length_a   1.000
_cell.length_b   1.000
_cell.length_c   1.000
_cell.angle_alpha   90.00
_cell.angle_beta   90.00
_cell.angle_gamma   90.00
#
_symmetry.space_group_name_H-M   'P 1'
#
loop_
_entity.id
_entity.type
_entity.pdbx_description
1 polymer ?
#
loop_
_entity_poly.entity_id
_entity_poly.type
_entity_poly.pdbx_seq_one_letter_code
_entity_poly.pdbx_strand_id
1 'polypeptide(L)'
;MKKRIKNRDYFERKAEDVAHDLIGKFICYNNEEYQITKTEAYYHDEQDRNGKYFCYGVKDDTGENSKTCATIPLFRAPGTWCIYGGQLLLSVTSSDVSDNVLIKEIESPDGRICGPDCIANTFLLYQKSSNSNYWDIHGMDSLSGKSILYLAEDTDKPIPTKVPYQYERIRVNSDKKYLFSMYEDKKL
;
A
#
# COMPACT_ATOMS: atom_id res chain seq x y z
N MET A 1 -16.62 -8.61 14.37
CA MET A 1 -17.16 -7.37 13.73
C MET A 1 -15.99 -6.56 13.19
N LYS A 2 -16.09 -6.04 11.97
CA LYS A 2 -15.02 -5.19 11.42
C LYS A 2 -15.13 -3.76 11.94
N LYS A 3 -14.05 -3.25 12.50
CA LYS A 3 -13.93 -1.87 12.97
C LYS A 3 -13.01 -1.08 12.05
N ARG A 4 -13.51 0.01 11.50
CA ARG A 4 -12.71 0.90 10.64
C ARG A 4 -11.54 1.51 11.40
N ILE A 5 -10.35 1.50 10.82
CA ILE A 5 -9.16 2.21 11.33
C ILE A 5 -9.35 3.70 11.02
N LYS A 6 -9.41 4.53 12.06
CA LYS A 6 -9.67 5.98 11.94
C LYS A 6 -8.55 6.85 12.51
N ASN A 7 -7.60 6.25 13.22
CA ASN A 7 -6.50 6.99 13.83
C ASN A 7 -5.37 7.20 12.81
N ARG A 8 -5.03 8.46 12.54
CA ARG A 8 -3.93 8.82 11.65
C ARG A 8 -2.56 8.38 12.20
N ASP A 9 -2.35 8.43 13.51
CA ASP A 9 -1.11 8.00 14.17
C ASP A 9 -0.77 6.53 13.86
N TYR A 10 -1.79 5.72 13.52
CA TYR A 10 -1.57 4.35 13.05
C TYR A 10 -0.70 4.31 11.80
N PHE A 11 -0.79 5.33 10.95
CA PHE A 11 -0.06 5.42 9.68
C PHE A 11 1.17 6.34 9.77
N GLU A 12 1.28 7.21 10.78
CA GLU A 12 2.43 8.08 11.04
C GLU A 12 3.56 7.31 11.73
N ARG A 13 3.95 6.19 11.12
CA ARG A 13 4.99 5.27 11.62
C ARG A 13 5.89 4.87 10.47
N LYS A 14 6.97 4.14 10.77
CA LYS A 14 7.84 3.55 9.76
C LYS A 14 7.04 2.67 8.79
N ALA A 15 7.41 2.71 7.52
CA ALA A 15 6.70 1.97 6.49
C ALA A 15 6.70 0.45 6.74
N GLU A 16 7.80 -0.11 7.24
CA GLU A 16 7.87 -1.53 7.60
C GLU A 16 6.91 -1.90 8.74
N ASP A 17 6.75 -1.06 9.75
CA ASP A 17 5.85 -1.34 10.88
C ASP A 17 4.40 -1.34 10.42
N VAL A 18 4.03 -0.36 9.55
CA VAL A 18 2.68 -0.29 8.99
C VAL A 18 2.44 -1.47 8.05
N ALA A 19 3.39 -1.78 7.17
CA ALA A 19 3.27 -2.91 6.24
C ALA A 19 3.09 -4.24 6.97
N HIS A 20 3.87 -4.46 8.03
CA HIS A 20 3.74 -5.63 8.91
C HIS A 20 2.34 -5.71 9.54
N ASP A 21 1.88 -4.61 10.13
CA ASP A 21 0.63 -4.55 10.88
C ASP A 21 -0.62 -4.60 9.99
N LEU A 22 -0.50 -4.30 8.69
CA LEU A 22 -1.60 -4.43 7.75
C LEU A 22 -1.89 -5.88 7.36
N ILE A 23 -0.95 -6.81 7.56
CA ILE A 23 -1.19 -8.23 7.29
C ILE A 23 -2.33 -8.76 8.16
N GLY A 24 -3.31 -9.38 7.52
CA GLY A 24 -4.51 -9.92 8.16
C GLY A 24 -5.61 -8.89 8.42
N LYS A 25 -5.37 -7.60 8.19
CA LYS A 25 -6.41 -6.58 8.17
C LYS A 25 -7.18 -6.60 6.85
N PHE A 26 -8.18 -5.74 6.74
CA PHE A 26 -9.12 -5.77 5.63
C PHE A 26 -9.14 -4.42 4.90
N ILE A 27 -9.20 -4.51 3.57
CA ILE A 27 -9.68 -3.42 2.73
C ILE A 27 -11.17 -3.62 2.52
N CYS A 28 -11.96 -2.62 2.87
CA CYS A 28 -13.41 -2.62 2.65
C CYS A 28 -13.72 -1.74 1.43
N TYR A 29 -14.44 -2.30 0.46
CA TYR A 29 -14.84 -1.64 -0.77
C TYR A 29 -16.20 -2.14 -1.23
N ASN A 30 -17.15 -1.24 -1.49
CA ASN A 30 -18.51 -1.59 -1.93
C ASN A 30 -19.21 -2.64 -1.06
N ASN A 31 -19.05 -2.55 0.27
CA ASN A 31 -19.58 -3.49 1.26
C ASN A 31 -18.95 -4.90 1.22
N GLU A 32 -17.90 -5.10 0.46
CA GLU A 32 -17.09 -6.31 0.48
C GLU A 32 -15.82 -6.10 1.30
N GLU A 33 -15.28 -7.18 1.86
CA GLU A 33 -14.13 -7.20 2.74
C GLU A 33 -13.03 -8.08 2.13
N TYR A 34 -11.90 -7.48 1.80
CA TYR A 34 -10.73 -8.13 1.20
C TYR A 34 -9.61 -8.21 2.23
N GLN A 35 -9.19 -9.41 2.60
CA GLN A 35 -8.12 -9.55 3.58
C GLN A 35 -6.76 -9.26 2.95
N ILE A 36 -5.95 -8.44 3.59
CA ILE A 36 -4.58 -8.16 3.14
C ILE A 36 -3.69 -9.34 3.52
N THR A 37 -3.11 -10.00 2.52
CA THR A 37 -2.27 -11.18 2.73
C THR A 37 -0.80 -10.93 2.43
N LYS A 38 -0.48 -9.87 1.63
CA LYS A 38 0.89 -9.50 1.33
C LYS A 38 1.06 -8.00 1.14
N THR A 39 2.13 -7.44 1.70
CA THR A 39 2.49 -6.02 1.61
C THR A 39 3.98 -5.84 1.34
N GLU A 40 4.36 -4.70 0.76
CA GLU A 40 5.75 -4.26 0.67
C GLU A 40 5.89 -2.84 1.22
N ALA A 41 6.91 -2.59 2.04
CA ALA A 41 7.25 -1.24 2.49
C ALA A 41 8.26 -0.60 1.54
N TYR A 42 8.09 0.68 1.24
CA TYR A 42 8.97 1.48 0.39
C TYR A 42 9.32 2.80 1.07
N TYR A 43 10.60 3.13 1.07
CA TYR A 43 11.13 4.36 1.61
C TYR A 43 11.52 5.34 0.51
N HIS A 44 11.41 6.63 0.79
CA HIS A 44 11.69 7.71 -0.15
C HIS A 44 13.16 7.75 -0.62
N ASP A 45 14.09 7.25 0.20
CA ASP A 45 15.54 7.20 -0.07
C ASP A 45 16.00 5.90 -0.74
N GLU A 46 15.09 4.97 -0.99
CA GLU A 46 15.44 3.70 -1.62
C GLU A 46 15.51 3.80 -3.14
N GLN A 47 16.42 3.02 -3.71
CA GLN A 47 16.66 2.94 -5.15
C GLN A 47 16.25 1.58 -5.71
N ASP A 48 15.81 1.59 -6.96
CA ASP A 48 15.68 0.37 -7.75
C ASP A 48 17.06 -0.18 -8.15
N ARG A 49 17.10 -1.34 -8.83
CA ARG A 49 18.34 -1.98 -9.29
C ARG A 49 19.14 -1.13 -10.28
N ASN A 50 18.54 -0.10 -10.87
CA ASN A 50 19.17 0.82 -11.79
C ASN A 50 19.64 2.12 -11.10
N GLY A 51 19.51 2.21 -9.77
CA GLY A 51 19.90 3.38 -8.99
C GLY A 51 18.88 4.52 -9.04
N LYS A 52 17.66 4.28 -9.54
CA LYS A 52 16.58 5.28 -9.60
C LYS A 52 15.80 5.27 -8.29
N TYR A 53 15.61 6.42 -7.67
CA TYR A 53 14.79 6.57 -6.49
C TYR A 53 13.31 6.33 -6.80
N PHE A 54 12.65 5.47 -6.01
CA PHE A 54 11.23 5.15 -6.20
C PHE A 54 10.33 6.37 -6.10
N CYS A 55 10.62 7.25 -5.14
CA CYS A 55 9.75 8.35 -4.80
C CYS A 55 10.12 9.67 -5.46
N TYR A 56 11.36 9.85 -5.88
CA TYR A 56 11.81 11.09 -6.52
C TYR A 56 11.99 10.96 -8.03
N GLY A 57 12.25 9.80 -8.54
CA GLY A 57 12.35 9.53 -9.99
C GLY A 57 13.65 9.99 -10.64
N VAL A 58 14.08 11.25 -10.45
CA VAL A 58 15.32 11.82 -11.01
C VAL A 58 15.99 12.76 -10.00
N LYS A 59 17.28 12.95 -10.17
CA LYS A 59 17.99 14.06 -9.56
C LYS A 59 17.81 15.32 -10.40
N ASP A 60 17.69 16.46 -9.77
CA ASP A 60 17.72 17.75 -10.44
C ASP A 60 19.14 18.15 -10.88
N ASP A 61 19.29 19.32 -11.51
CA ASP A 61 20.57 19.83 -12.01
C ASP A 61 21.58 20.12 -10.89
N THR A 62 21.13 20.21 -9.63
CA THR A 62 22.00 20.37 -8.45
C THR A 62 22.43 19.04 -7.86
N GLY A 63 21.93 17.93 -8.38
CA GLY A 63 22.14 16.58 -7.87
C GLY A 63 21.26 16.21 -6.70
N GLU A 64 20.29 17.06 -6.33
CA GLU A 64 19.29 16.76 -5.32
C GLU A 64 18.12 15.97 -5.89
N ASN A 65 17.46 15.18 -5.04
CA ASN A 65 16.30 14.39 -5.45
C ASN A 65 15.10 15.29 -5.76
N SER A 66 14.60 15.21 -6.98
CA SER A 66 13.49 16.02 -7.46
C SER A 66 12.21 15.20 -7.63
N LYS A 67 11.09 15.77 -7.22
CA LYS A 67 9.75 15.19 -7.43
C LYS A 67 9.37 15.35 -8.89
N THR A 68 9.00 14.25 -9.55
CA THR A 68 8.46 14.28 -10.91
C THR A 68 6.93 14.32 -10.90
N CYS A 69 6.29 14.68 -12.02
CA CYS A 69 4.83 14.60 -12.15
C CYS A 69 4.29 13.20 -11.84
N ALA A 70 5.08 12.16 -12.08
CA ALA A 70 4.70 10.78 -11.77
C ALA A 70 4.80 10.45 -10.27
N THR A 71 5.71 11.10 -9.53
CA THR A 71 5.98 10.79 -8.11
C THR A 71 5.32 11.74 -7.13
N ILE A 72 5.00 12.99 -7.53
CA ILE A 72 4.25 13.94 -6.68
C ILE A 72 3.01 13.32 -6.01
N PRO A 73 2.21 12.48 -6.70
CA PRO A 73 1.05 11.84 -6.08
C PRO A 73 1.36 10.93 -4.89
N LEU A 74 2.60 10.49 -4.72
CA LEU A 74 3.03 9.65 -3.60
C LEU A 74 3.24 10.44 -2.30
N PHE A 75 3.41 11.78 -2.39
CA PHE A 75 3.59 12.67 -1.25
C PHE A 75 2.22 13.11 -0.72
N ARG A 76 1.63 12.29 0.12
CA ARG A 76 0.29 12.51 0.70
C ARG A 76 0.31 12.35 2.21
N ALA A 77 -0.73 12.87 2.85
CA ALA A 77 -0.91 12.65 4.29
C ALA A 77 -1.02 11.15 4.60
N PRO A 78 -0.45 10.69 5.73
CA PRO A 78 -0.54 9.29 6.15
C PRO A 78 -1.98 8.76 6.16
N GLY A 79 -2.18 7.55 5.67
CA GLY A 79 -3.50 6.94 5.50
C GLY A 79 -4.22 7.34 4.21
N THR A 80 -3.55 8.03 3.27
CA THR A 80 -4.11 8.37 1.95
C THR A 80 -3.75 7.32 0.92
N TRP A 81 -4.73 6.91 0.13
CA TRP A 81 -4.54 5.99 -0.99
C TRP A 81 -3.85 6.67 -2.17
N CYS A 82 -2.85 6.00 -2.70
CA CYS A 82 -2.13 6.43 -3.89
C CYS A 82 -2.17 5.33 -4.94
N ILE A 83 -2.20 5.73 -6.22
CA ILE A 83 -2.10 4.81 -7.34
C ILE A 83 -0.84 5.19 -8.13
N TYR A 84 0.08 4.25 -8.23
CA TYR A 84 1.32 4.44 -8.98
C TYR A 84 1.62 3.19 -9.80
N GLY A 85 1.84 3.37 -11.10
CA GLY A 85 2.08 2.24 -12.01
C GLY A 85 0.94 1.21 -12.04
N GLY A 86 -0.31 1.64 -11.78
CA GLY A 86 -1.47 0.75 -11.69
C GLY A 86 -1.55 -0.07 -10.40
N GLN A 87 -0.70 0.21 -9.42
CA GLN A 87 -0.67 -0.48 -8.13
C GLN A 87 -1.28 0.39 -7.03
N LEU A 88 -1.89 -0.25 -6.04
CA LEU A 88 -2.50 0.42 -4.89
C LEU A 88 -1.48 0.57 -3.77
N LEU A 89 -1.19 1.80 -3.40
CA LEU A 89 -0.30 2.16 -2.31
C LEU A 89 -1.04 2.96 -1.24
N LEU A 90 -0.51 2.92 -0.04
CA LEU A 90 -0.96 3.71 1.10
C LEU A 90 0.21 4.60 1.58
N SER A 91 0.01 5.92 1.62
CA SER A 91 1.00 6.83 2.19
C SER A 91 1.13 6.64 3.70
N VAL A 92 2.34 6.70 4.19
CA VAL A 92 2.67 6.51 5.62
C VAL A 92 3.73 7.54 6.06
N THR A 93 4.17 7.47 7.30
CA THR A 93 5.21 8.30 7.92
C THR A 93 4.79 9.77 8.04
N SER A 94 4.97 10.59 7.02
CA SER A 94 4.53 12.00 7.01
C SER A 94 4.29 12.47 5.57
N SER A 95 3.62 13.62 5.41
CA SER A 95 3.37 14.20 4.09
C SER A 95 4.63 14.79 3.42
N ASP A 96 5.70 15.02 4.17
CA ASP A 96 6.93 15.62 3.67
C ASP A 96 7.86 14.59 3.02
N VAL A 97 7.67 13.32 3.39
CA VAL A 97 8.38 12.18 2.81
C VAL A 97 7.39 11.26 2.08
N SER A 98 7.86 10.57 1.05
CA SER A 98 7.02 9.69 0.25
C SER A 98 7.29 8.23 0.62
N ASP A 99 7.15 7.91 1.91
CA ASP A 99 7.15 6.52 2.35
C ASP A 99 5.78 5.92 2.09
N ASN A 100 5.76 4.72 1.53
CA ASN A 100 4.51 4.08 1.11
C ASN A 100 4.50 2.59 1.44
N VAL A 101 3.31 2.07 1.64
CA VAL A 101 3.05 0.63 1.71
C VAL A 101 2.28 0.20 0.47
N LEU A 102 2.86 -0.70 -0.32
CA LEU A 102 2.19 -1.34 -1.45
C LEU A 102 1.32 -2.48 -0.94
N ILE A 103 0.07 -2.51 -1.33
CA ILE A 103 -0.80 -3.68 -1.19
C ILE A 103 -0.47 -4.65 -2.31
N LYS A 104 0.26 -5.71 -1.97
CA LYS A 104 0.79 -6.66 -2.94
C LYS A 104 -0.17 -7.79 -3.26
N GLU A 105 -0.95 -8.21 -2.26
CA GLU A 105 -1.89 -9.32 -2.39
C GLU A 105 -3.04 -9.19 -1.40
N ILE A 106 -4.22 -9.54 -1.86
CA ILE A 106 -5.44 -9.62 -1.05
C ILE A 106 -6.13 -10.97 -1.28
N GLU A 107 -6.88 -11.42 -0.28
CA GLU A 107 -7.81 -12.51 -0.39
C GLU A 107 -9.23 -11.94 -0.45
N SER A 108 -9.96 -12.28 -1.53
CA SER A 108 -11.34 -11.86 -1.75
C SER A 108 -12.32 -12.65 -0.85
N PRO A 109 -13.58 -12.18 -0.69
CA PRO A 109 -14.57 -12.84 0.16
C PRO A 109 -14.87 -14.30 -0.22
N ASP A 110 -14.63 -14.67 -1.48
CA ASP A 110 -14.79 -16.04 -1.99
C ASP A 110 -13.51 -16.89 -1.86
N GLY A 111 -12.47 -16.37 -1.18
CA GLY A 111 -11.22 -17.08 -0.90
C GLY A 111 -10.20 -17.06 -2.04
N ARG A 112 -10.42 -16.27 -3.11
CA ARG A 112 -9.41 -16.11 -4.17
C ARG A 112 -8.31 -15.17 -3.74
N ILE A 113 -7.08 -15.58 -4.00
CA ILE A 113 -5.88 -14.73 -3.81
C ILE A 113 -5.69 -13.88 -5.05
N CYS A 114 -5.62 -12.57 -4.84
CA CYS A 114 -5.49 -11.56 -5.87
C CYS A 114 -4.18 -10.79 -5.73
N GLY A 115 -3.32 -10.88 -6.73
CA GLY A 115 -2.11 -10.03 -6.86
C GLY A 115 -2.41 -8.64 -7.42
N PRO A 116 -1.38 -7.81 -7.72
CA PRO A 116 -1.56 -6.40 -8.06
C PRO A 116 -2.52 -6.14 -9.23
N ASP A 117 -2.46 -6.92 -10.29
CA ASP A 117 -3.36 -6.75 -11.45
C ASP A 117 -4.82 -7.09 -11.10
N CYS A 118 -5.03 -8.10 -10.26
CA CYS A 118 -6.35 -8.45 -9.76
C CYS A 118 -6.89 -7.35 -8.83
N ILE A 119 -6.06 -6.80 -7.94
CA ILE A 119 -6.39 -5.66 -7.08
C ILE A 119 -6.81 -4.47 -7.93
N ALA A 120 -6.02 -4.16 -8.96
CA ALA A 120 -6.29 -3.06 -9.88
C ALA A 120 -7.65 -3.22 -10.58
N ASN A 121 -7.98 -4.44 -11.02
CA ASN A 121 -9.27 -4.75 -11.64
C ASN A 121 -10.43 -4.69 -10.63
N THR A 122 -10.26 -5.26 -9.44
CA THR A 122 -11.27 -5.28 -8.38
C THR A 122 -11.68 -3.87 -7.96
N PHE A 123 -10.70 -2.98 -7.80
CA PHE A 123 -10.95 -1.59 -7.41
C PHE A 123 -11.01 -0.63 -8.60
N LEU A 124 -11.08 -1.13 -9.84
CA LEU A 124 -11.21 -0.36 -11.07
C LEU A 124 -10.10 0.67 -11.30
N LEU A 125 -8.87 0.37 -10.86
CA LEU A 125 -7.74 1.31 -10.91
C LEU A 125 -7.30 1.68 -12.34
N TYR A 126 -7.59 0.86 -13.34
CA TYR A 126 -7.24 1.11 -14.75
C TYR A 126 -8.33 1.83 -15.55
N GLN A 127 -9.51 2.02 -15.01
CA GLN A 127 -10.60 2.68 -15.74
C GLN A 127 -10.35 4.18 -15.85
N LYS A 128 -10.24 4.67 -17.09
CA LYS A 128 -10.01 6.09 -17.42
C LYS A 128 -11.30 6.86 -17.78
N SER A 129 -12.47 6.31 -17.56
CA SER A 129 -13.72 7.00 -17.89
C SER A 129 -14.01 8.12 -16.89
N SER A 130 -14.80 9.12 -17.31
CA SER A 130 -15.23 10.24 -16.48
C SER A 130 -15.97 9.84 -15.19
N ASN A 131 -16.41 8.59 -15.11
CA ASN A 131 -17.08 7.98 -13.96
C ASN A 131 -16.27 6.86 -13.33
N SER A 132 -14.94 6.82 -13.50
CA SER A 132 -14.13 5.72 -12.99
C SER A 132 -13.73 5.95 -11.54
N ASN A 133 -13.81 4.90 -10.75
CA ASN A 133 -13.36 4.87 -9.35
C ASN A 133 -11.84 5.13 -9.20
N TYR A 134 -11.09 5.10 -10.30
CA TYR A 134 -9.68 5.44 -10.31
C TYR A 134 -9.41 6.81 -9.68
N TRP A 135 -10.15 7.84 -10.11
CA TRP A 135 -9.99 9.19 -9.57
C TRP A 135 -10.57 9.33 -8.17
N ASP A 136 -11.60 8.56 -7.86
CA ASP A 136 -12.24 8.57 -6.54
C ASP A 136 -11.35 7.93 -5.48
N ILE A 137 -10.48 6.97 -5.86
CA ILE A 137 -9.56 6.30 -4.95
C ILE A 137 -8.25 7.05 -4.81
N HIS A 138 -7.69 7.55 -5.92
CA HIS A 138 -6.39 8.23 -5.90
C HIS A 138 -6.45 9.56 -5.13
N GLY A 139 -5.66 9.66 -4.06
CA GLY A 139 -5.68 10.80 -3.15
C GLY A 139 -6.80 10.77 -2.12
N MET A 140 -7.60 9.70 -2.08
CA MET A 140 -8.67 9.53 -1.09
C MET A 140 -8.06 9.21 0.28
N ASP A 141 -8.46 9.96 1.29
CA ASP A 141 -8.14 9.68 2.69
C ASP A 141 -8.93 8.47 3.17
N SER A 142 -8.24 7.35 3.46
CA SER A 142 -8.85 6.12 3.96
C SER A 142 -9.55 6.33 5.33
N LEU A 143 -9.18 7.39 6.05
CA LEU A 143 -9.73 7.74 7.37
C LEU A 143 -11.06 8.51 7.26
N SER A 144 -11.32 9.14 6.10
CA SER A 144 -12.55 9.88 5.87
C SER A 144 -13.79 8.99 5.98
N GLY A 145 -14.78 9.38 6.76
CA GLY A 145 -16.05 8.66 6.87
C GLY A 145 -16.82 8.49 5.55
N LYS A 146 -16.46 9.26 4.52
CA LYS A 146 -17.03 9.21 3.17
C LYS A 146 -16.21 8.33 2.21
N SER A 147 -15.07 7.81 2.64
CA SER A 147 -14.23 6.98 1.78
C SER A 147 -14.92 5.68 1.41
N ILE A 148 -15.00 5.40 0.11
CA ILE A 148 -15.51 4.14 -0.44
C ILE A 148 -14.52 2.99 -0.30
N LEU A 149 -13.23 3.31 -0.12
CA LEU A 149 -12.14 2.38 0.12
C LEU A 149 -11.48 2.71 1.46
N TYR A 150 -11.58 1.84 2.43
CA TYR A 150 -11.02 2.08 3.77
C TYR A 150 -10.46 0.82 4.40
N LEU A 151 -9.63 1.00 5.41
CA LEU A 151 -9.03 -0.08 6.17
C LEU A 151 -9.86 -0.41 7.41
N ALA A 152 -9.96 -1.69 7.73
CA ALA A 152 -10.64 -2.20 8.92
C ALA A 152 -9.88 -3.35 9.57
N GLU A 153 -10.11 -3.53 10.86
CA GLU A 153 -9.61 -4.66 11.65
C GLU A 153 -10.76 -5.50 12.18
N ASP A 154 -10.53 -6.79 12.36
CA ASP A 154 -11.50 -7.67 13.00
C ASP A 154 -11.32 -7.63 14.52
N THR A 155 -12.31 -7.11 15.22
CA THR A 155 -12.26 -7.01 16.70
C THR A 155 -12.53 -8.34 17.38
N ASP A 156 -13.15 -9.30 16.70
CA ASP A 156 -13.57 -10.59 17.27
C ASP A 156 -12.52 -11.68 17.01
N LYS A 157 -11.65 -11.47 16.04
CA LYS A 157 -10.52 -12.36 15.79
C LYS A 157 -9.25 -11.66 16.24
N PRO A 158 -8.51 -12.19 17.21
CA PRO A 158 -7.19 -11.67 17.48
C PRO A 158 -6.38 -11.70 16.18
N ILE A 159 -5.59 -10.66 15.95
CA ILE A 159 -4.59 -10.62 14.87
C ILE A 159 -3.88 -11.98 14.92
N PRO A 160 -3.66 -12.63 13.77
CA PRO A 160 -2.93 -13.89 13.76
C PRO A 160 -1.68 -13.74 14.62
N THR A 161 -1.58 -14.51 15.68
CA THR A 161 -0.43 -14.48 16.62
C THR A 161 0.87 -14.90 15.93
N LYS A 162 0.76 -15.34 14.68
CA LYS A 162 1.89 -15.71 13.85
C LYS A 162 2.49 -14.46 13.22
N VAL A 163 3.74 -14.20 13.54
CA VAL A 163 4.52 -13.14 12.88
C VAL A 163 4.50 -13.37 11.37
N PRO A 164 4.18 -12.36 10.55
CA PRO A 164 4.21 -12.51 9.11
C PRO A 164 5.58 -12.98 8.62
N TYR A 165 5.58 -13.80 7.57
CA TYR A 165 6.80 -14.16 6.90
C TYR A 165 7.42 -12.92 6.26
N GLN A 166 8.74 -12.82 6.27
CA GLN A 166 9.49 -11.69 5.74
C GLN A 166 10.44 -12.12 4.65
N TYR A 167 10.39 -11.40 3.53
CA TYR A 167 11.20 -11.69 2.34
C TYR A 167 11.87 -10.43 1.80
N GLU A 168 12.91 -10.62 1.00
CA GLU A 168 13.51 -9.54 0.21
C GLU A 168 12.58 -9.14 -0.94
N ARG A 169 12.62 -7.86 -1.29
CA ARG A 169 11.87 -7.32 -2.43
C ARG A 169 12.65 -7.51 -3.72
N ILE A 170 12.00 -7.94 -4.79
CA ILE A 170 12.67 -8.32 -6.05
C ILE A 170 13.22 -7.11 -6.80
N ARG A 171 12.58 -5.94 -6.69
CA ARG A 171 12.88 -4.76 -7.54
C ARG A 171 13.73 -3.69 -6.86
N VAL A 172 14.07 -3.86 -5.61
CA VAL A 172 14.79 -2.89 -4.79
C VAL A 172 16.25 -3.31 -4.66
N ASN A 173 17.16 -2.35 -4.70
CA ASN A 173 18.58 -2.57 -4.41
C ASN A 173 18.81 -2.52 -2.89
N SER A 174 18.26 -3.49 -2.17
CA SER A 174 18.33 -3.57 -0.71
C SER A 174 18.18 -5.02 -0.29
N ASP A 175 18.97 -5.44 0.69
CA ASP A 175 18.89 -6.74 1.37
C ASP A 175 17.83 -6.77 2.48
N LYS A 176 17.18 -5.63 2.74
CA LYS A 176 16.15 -5.51 3.77
C LYS A 176 14.91 -6.29 3.40
N LYS A 177 14.39 -7.07 4.35
CA LYS A 177 13.21 -7.92 4.18
C LYS A 177 11.93 -7.15 4.45
N TYR A 178 11.58 -6.25 3.57
CA TYR A 178 10.40 -5.38 3.67
C TYR A 178 9.18 -5.87 2.87
N LEU A 179 9.19 -7.12 2.44
CA LEU A 179 8.02 -7.84 1.95
C LEU A 179 7.47 -8.70 3.08
N PHE A 180 6.23 -8.49 3.45
CA PHE A 180 5.52 -9.22 4.51
C PHE A 180 4.42 -10.06 3.89
N SER A 181 4.30 -11.32 4.33
CA SER A 181 3.30 -12.26 3.82
C SER A 181 2.65 -13.03 4.96
N MET A 182 1.33 -13.23 4.88
CA MET A 182 0.57 -14.09 5.78
C MET A 182 0.92 -15.57 5.55
N TYR A 183 1.25 -15.93 4.33
CA TYR A 183 1.55 -17.28 3.90
C TYR A 183 3.04 -17.43 3.59
N GLU A 184 3.55 -18.63 3.85
CA GLU A 184 4.90 -18.97 3.41
C GLU A 184 4.94 -19.03 1.87
N ASP A 185 5.81 -18.22 1.25
CA ASP A 185 6.04 -18.33 -0.19
C ASP A 185 6.71 -19.68 -0.46
N LYS A 186 5.97 -20.62 -0.99
CA LYS A 186 6.54 -21.84 -1.53
C LYS A 186 7.46 -21.40 -2.66
N LYS A 187 8.76 -21.56 -2.49
CA LYS A 187 9.72 -21.34 -3.59
C LYS A 187 9.24 -22.19 -4.77
N LEU A 188 8.80 -21.50 -5.83
CA LEU A 188 8.59 -22.11 -7.13
C LEU A 188 9.92 -22.56 -7.72
#